data_d2aa48de84a00a69f59ce7b8abe28b2b
#
_entry.id   d2aa48de84a00a69f59ce7b8abe28b2b
#
_cell.length_a   1.000
_cell.length_b   1.000
_cell.length_c   1.000
_cell.angle_alpha   90.00
_cell.angle_beta   90.00
_cell.angle_gamma   90.00
#
_symmetry.space_group_name_H-M   'P 1'
#
loop_
_entity.id
_entity.type
_entity.pdbx_description
1 polymer ?
#
loop_
_entity_poly.entity_id
_entity_poly.type
_entity_poly.pdbx_seq_one_letter_code
_entity_poly.pdbx_strand_id
1 'polypeptide(L)'
;MCIRDRYKAELKETVAKRLQDEADKDVDNQISEKLMELLEGEIPEAMYDNQANEMVREFDMRLRSQGLDMKTYMQYMGMDANALKGMYKEEAEKRVKLRLALEAVARKENIEVTEADLDAEYGKMAEAYKMDVDKVKEAVPAESLTEDVKVEKALNLVKDKAVIK
;
A
#
# COMPACT_ATOMS: atom_id res chain seq x y z
N MET A 1 20.41 -36.58 -13.52
CA MET A 1 20.40 -35.07 -13.48
C MET A 1 21.27 -34.59 -12.32
N CYS A 2 22.31 -33.83 -12.59
CA CYS A 2 23.27 -33.45 -11.57
C CYS A 2 22.65 -32.41 -10.60
N ILE A 3 22.90 -32.51 -9.30
CA ILE A 3 22.40 -31.57 -8.27
C ILE A 3 22.69 -30.11 -8.69
N ARG A 4 23.86 -29.88 -9.32
CA ARG A 4 24.26 -28.58 -9.85
C ARG A 4 23.30 -28.04 -10.93
N ASP A 5 22.77 -28.90 -11.80
CA ASP A 5 21.92 -28.45 -12.91
C ASP A 5 20.51 -28.10 -12.40
N ARG A 6 20.01 -28.84 -11.40
CA ARG A 6 18.78 -28.52 -10.71
C ARG A 6 18.87 -27.20 -9.96
N TYR A 7 19.98 -27.00 -9.22
CA TYR A 7 20.22 -25.74 -8.49
C TYR A 7 20.33 -24.54 -9.44
N LYS A 8 20.99 -24.70 -10.60
CA LYS A 8 21.04 -23.64 -11.61
C LYS A 8 19.67 -23.31 -12.20
N ALA A 9 18.82 -24.33 -12.42
CA ALA A 9 17.47 -24.11 -12.91
C ALA A 9 16.59 -23.37 -11.89
N GLU A 10 16.63 -23.79 -10.61
CA GLU A 10 15.93 -23.14 -9.51
C GLU A 10 16.40 -21.68 -9.31
N LEU A 11 17.73 -21.45 -9.37
CA LEU A 11 18.29 -20.11 -9.26
C LEU A 11 17.85 -19.21 -10.42
N LYS A 12 17.88 -19.74 -11.65
CA LYS A 12 17.43 -19.01 -12.84
C LYS A 12 15.96 -18.63 -12.76
N GLU A 13 15.12 -19.56 -12.30
CA GLU A 13 13.68 -19.31 -12.10
C GLU A 13 13.45 -18.24 -11.02
N THR A 14 14.15 -18.36 -9.88
CA THR A 14 14.04 -17.39 -8.79
C THR A 14 14.49 -15.98 -9.22
N VAL A 15 15.61 -15.89 -9.97
CA VAL A 15 16.10 -14.60 -10.49
C VAL A 15 15.14 -14.04 -11.53
N ALA A 16 14.63 -14.87 -12.45
CA ALA A 16 13.67 -14.44 -13.46
C ALA A 16 12.38 -13.90 -12.81
N LYS A 17 11.85 -14.62 -11.80
CA LYS A 17 10.67 -14.17 -11.04
C LYS A 17 10.93 -12.84 -10.34
N ARG A 18 12.09 -12.70 -9.67
CA ARG A 18 12.43 -11.44 -9.00
C ARG A 18 12.54 -10.26 -9.96
N LEU A 19 13.17 -10.46 -11.12
CA LEU A 19 13.26 -9.43 -12.15
C LEU A 19 11.90 -9.06 -12.73
N GLN A 20 11.01 -10.04 -12.88
CA GLN A 20 9.64 -9.79 -13.31
C GLN A 20 8.88 -8.98 -12.24
N ASP A 21 8.95 -9.39 -10.98
CA ASP A 21 8.32 -8.68 -9.86
C ASP A 21 8.85 -7.23 -9.72
N GLU A 22 10.15 -7.00 -9.99
CA GLU A 22 10.74 -5.65 -10.01
C GLU A 22 10.21 -4.82 -11.19
N ALA A 23 10.15 -5.41 -12.39
CA ALA A 23 9.62 -4.74 -13.58
C ALA A 23 8.13 -4.39 -13.42
N ASP A 24 7.33 -5.30 -12.86
CA ASP A 24 5.91 -5.07 -12.61
C ASP A 24 5.71 -3.92 -11.59
N LYS A 25 6.54 -3.85 -10.54
CA LYS A 25 6.53 -2.72 -9.60
C LYS A 25 6.91 -1.40 -10.24
N ASP A 26 7.90 -1.40 -11.13
CA ASP A 26 8.30 -0.18 -11.83
C ASP A 26 7.18 0.34 -12.74
N VAL A 27 6.48 -0.57 -13.43
CA VAL A 27 5.29 -0.23 -14.21
C VAL A 27 4.19 0.33 -13.32
N ASP A 28 3.90 -0.31 -12.20
CA ASP A 28 2.91 0.15 -11.21
C ASP A 28 3.23 1.55 -10.68
N ASN A 29 4.51 1.82 -10.38
CA ASN A 29 4.96 3.13 -9.95
C ASN A 29 4.77 4.19 -11.04
N GLN A 30 5.13 3.89 -12.29
CA GLN A 30 4.94 4.81 -13.41
C GLN A 30 3.47 5.11 -13.67
N ILE A 31 2.60 4.11 -13.60
CA ILE A 31 1.16 4.29 -13.71
C ILE A 31 0.65 5.21 -12.61
N SER A 32 1.09 4.96 -11.37
CA SER A 32 0.70 5.77 -10.21
C SER A 32 1.18 7.22 -10.32
N GLU A 33 2.41 7.43 -10.78
CA GLU A 33 2.96 8.78 -11.02
C GLU A 33 2.15 9.53 -12.08
N LYS A 34 1.86 8.88 -13.20
CA LYS A 34 1.05 9.47 -14.27
C LYS A 34 -0.38 9.78 -13.81
N LEU A 35 -0.96 8.92 -12.99
CA LEU A 35 -2.29 9.16 -12.45
C LEU A 35 -2.29 10.38 -11.51
N MET A 36 -1.25 10.53 -10.67
CA MET A 36 -1.11 11.68 -9.79
C MET A 36 -0.88 13.00 -10.56
N GLU A 37 -0.18 12.97 -11.70
CA GLU A 37 0.00 14.14 -12.58
C GLU A 37 -1.33 14.66 -13.16
N LEU A 38 -2.32 13.78 -13.32
CA LEU A 38 -3.65 14.13 -13.83
C LEU A 38 -4.59 14.68 -12.77
N LEU A 39 -4.19 14.65 -11.49
CA LEU A 39 -5.01 15.15 -10.40
C LEU A 39 -4.96 16.68 -10.36
N GLU A 40 -6.10 17.30 -10.63
CA GLU A 40 -6.29 18.75 -10.55
C GLU A 40 -7.04 19.11 -9.26
N GLY A 41 -6.58 20.14 -8.57
CA GLY A 41 -7.23 20.67 -7.36
C GLY A 41 -6.26 20.95 -6.23
N GLU A 42 -6.69 21.77 -5.28
CA GLU A 42 -5.94 22.06 -4.07
C GLU A 42 -6.29 21.03 -2.99
N ILE A 43 -5.26 20.35 -2.49
CA ILE A 43 -5.41 19.39 -1.41
C ILE A 43 -5.03 20.08 -0.10
N PRO A 44 -5.89 20.09 0.93
CA PRO A 44 -5.60 20.70 2.21
C PRO A 44 -4.35 20.07 2.87
N GLU A 45 -3.46 20.91 3.40
CA GLU A 45 -2.21 20.46 4.04
C GLU A 45 -2.48 19.51 5.22
N ALA A 46 -3.63 19.68 5.89
CA ALA A 46 -4.06 18.78 6.96
C ALA A 46 -4.18 17.30 6.53
N MET A 47 -4.50 17.02 5.26
CA MET A 47 -4.56 15.65 4.75
C MET A 47 -3.16 15.02 4.68
N TYR A 48 -2.18 15.79 4.21
CA TYR A 48 -0.79 15.34 4.17
C TYR A 48 -0.23 15.12 5.57
N ASP A 49 -0.54 16.04 6.48
CA ASP A 49 -0.15 15.96 7.89
C ASP A 49 -0.72 14.73 8.59
N ASN A 50 -2.00 14.43 8.35
CA ASN A 50 -2.65 13.23 8.89
C ASN A 50 -2.00 11.96 8.33
N GLN A 51 -1.76 11.91 7.03
CA GLN A 51 -1.11 10.77 6.41
C GLN A 51 0.33 10.57 6.93
N ALA A 52 1.10 11.65 7.10
CA ALA A 52 2.44 11.55 7.69
C ALA A 52 2.39 11.03 9.14
N ASN A 53 1.40 11.47 9.93
CA ASN A 53 1.21 10.96 11.29
C ASN A 53 0.84 9.46 11.30
N GLU A 54 0.00 8.99 10.36
CA GLU A 54 -0.31 7.57 10.22
C GLU A 54 0.95 6.76 9.85
N MET A 55 1.78 7.25 8.93
CA MET A 55 3.04 6.59 8.58
C MET A 55 4.00 6.49 9.77
N VAL A 56 4.06 7.51 10.61
CA VAL A 56 4.83 7.47 11.87
C VAL A 56 4.27 6.42 12.83
N ARG A 57 2.95 6.28 12.94
CA ARG A 57 2.29 5.22 13.75
C ARG A 57 2.58 3.82 13.20
N GLU A 58 2.49 3.64 11.88
CA GLU A 58 2.86 2.36 11.22
C GLU A 58 4.32 2.00 11.53
N PHE A 59 5.20 2.99 11.49
CA PHE A 59 6.60 2.79 11.83
C PHE A 59 6.82 2.41 13.30
N ASP A 60 6.10 3.06 14.25
CA ASP A 60 6.14 2.70 15.67
C ASP A 60 5.69 1.26 15.91
N MET A 61 4.58 0.84 15.26
CA MET A 61 4.11 -0.55 15.36
C MET A 61 5.14 -1.53 14.82
N ARG A 62 5.81 -1.19 13.72
CA ARG A 62 6.88 -2.02 13.14
C ARG A 62 8.08 -2.12 14.07
N LEU A 63 8.51 -1.03 14.69
CA LEU A 63 9.58 -1.04 15.70
C LEU A 63 9.23 -1.93 16.87
N ARG A 64 8.01 -1.80 17.40
CA ARG A 64 7.54 -2.65 18.53
C ARG A 64 7.50 -4.13 18.19
N SER A 65 7.13 -4.47 16.95
CA SER A 65 7.15 -5.87 16.50
C SER A 65 8.57 -6.46 16.47
N GLN A 66 9.59 -5.59 16.37
CA GLN A 66 11.02 -5.96 16.42
C GLN A 66 11.63 -5.82 17.82
N GLY A 67 10.80 -5.52 18.84
CA GLY A 67 11.25 -5.33 20.22
C GLY A 67 11.92 -3.98 20.49
N LEU A 68 11.76 -3.00 19.60
CA LEU A 68 12.28 -1.66 19.75
C LEU A 68 11.14 -0.68 20.06
N ASP A 69 11.45 0.41 20.76
CA ASP A 69 10.53 1.50 20.97
C ASP A 69 10.97 2.78 20.21
N MET A 70 10.00 3.59 19.86
CA MET A 70 10.21 4.84 19.11
C MET A 70 11.18 5.80 19.80
N LYS A 71 11.12 5.90 21.13
CA LYS A 71 11.96 6.80 21.91
C LYS A 71 13.42 6.41 21.82
N THR A 72 13.73 5.12 22.02
CA THR A 72 15.08 4.57 21.89
C THR A 72 15.60 4.75 20.47
N TYR A 73 14.76 4.49 19.45
CA TYR A 73 15.13 4.71 18.05
C TYR A 73 15.50 6.17 17.79
N MET A 74 14.65 7.14 18.17
CA MET A 74 14.91 8.56 17.99
C MET A 74 16.17 9.04 18.72
N GLN A 75 16.42 8.55 19.94
CA GLN A 75 17.65 8.85 20.70
C GLN A 75 18.90 8.32 19.98
N TYR A 76 18.83 7.11 19.47
CA TYR A 76 19.96 6.50 18.75
C TYR A 76 20.27 7.24 17.44
N MET A 77 19.23 7.67 16.73
CA MET A 77 19.37 8.39 15.46
C MET A 77 19.62 9.91 15.64
N GLY A 78 19.54 10.43 16.88
CA GLY A 78 19.69 11.85 17.16
C GLY A 78 18.59 12.72 16.52
N MET A 79 17.37 12.18 16.39
CA MET A 79 16.24 12.81 15.71
C MET A 79 15.13 13.14 16.70
N ASP A 80 14.37 14.19 16.42
CA ASP A 80 13.13 14.50 17.11
C ASP A 80 11.89 14.03 16.31
N ALA A 81 10.71 14.16 16.90
CA ALA A 81 9.46 13.75 16.27
C ALA A 81 9.14 14.54 14.99
N ASN A 82 9.56 15.80 14.93
CA ASN A 82 9.33 16.63 13.75
C ASN A 82 10.24 16.23 12.60
N ALA A 83 11.50 15.93 12.88
CA ALA A 83 12.43 15.41 11.89
C ALA A 83 11.96 14.05 11.33
N LEU A 84 11.48 13.16 12.21
CA LEU A 84 10.90 11.88 11.79
C LEU A 84 9.67 12.07 10.90
N LYS A 85 8.73 12.94 11.29
CA LYS A 85 7.56 13.28 10.47
C LYS A 85 7.97 13.89 9.13
N GLY A 86 8.99 14.76 9.13
CA GLY A 86 9.53 15.38 7.93
C GLY A 86 10.04 14.38 6.89
N MET A 87 10.62 13.26 7.35
CA MET A 87 11.07 12.17 6.46
C MET A 87 9.94 11.51 5.68
N TYR A 88 8.74 11.48 6.26
CA TYR A 88 7.55 10.88 5.62
C TYR A 88 6.72 11.87 4.81
N LYS A 89 7.03 13.19 4.84
CA LYS A 89 6.19 14.21 4.21
C LYS A 89 6.02 13.97 2.70
N GLU A 90 7.10 13.73 1.99
CA GLU A 90 7.05 13.50 0.52
C GLU A 90 6.26 12.24 0.17
N GLU A 91 6.49 11.16 0.90
CA GLU A 91 5.76 9.90 0.68
C GLU A 91 4.28 10.04 1.07
N ALA A 92 3.98 10.77 2.14
CA ALA A 92 2.61 11.06 2.54
C ALA A 92 1.86 11.87 1.47
N GLU A 93 2.52 12.87 0.86
CA GLU A 93 1.96 13.63 -0.25
C GLU A 93 1.62 12.73 -1.44
N LYS A 94 2.52 11.83 -1.81
CA LYS A 94 2.29 10.86 -2.89
C LYS A 94 1.11 9.93 -2.57
N ARG A 95 1.05 9.39 -1.35
CA ARG A 95 -0.04 8.49 -0.93
C ARG A 95 -1.40 9.18 -0.96
N VAL A 96 -1.49 10.41 -0.44
CA VAL A 96 -2.74 11.18 -0.46
C VAL A 96 -3.19 11.49 -1.89
N LYS A 97 -2.27 11.97 -2.75
CA LYS A 97 -2.58 12.28 -4.15
C LYS A 97 -3.06 11.04 -4.90
N LEU A 98 -2.35 9.92 -4.75
CA LEU A 98 -2.74 8.67 -5.40
C LEU A 98 -4.11 8.19 -4.92
N ARG A 99 -4.38 8.21 -3.61
CA ARG A 99 -5.68 7.81 -3.06
C ARG A 99 -6.81 8.67 -3.62
N LEU A 100 -6.66 9.99 -3.61
CA LEU A 100 -7.69 10.91 -4.14
C LEU A 100 -7.92 10.71 -5.64
N ALA A 101 -6.85 10.47 -6.41
CA ALA A 101 -6.97 10.17 -7.83
C ALA A 101 -7.74 8.87 -8.07
N LEU A 102 -7.44 7.81 -7.32
CA LEU A 102 -8.14 6.53 -7.42
C LEU A 102 -9.60 6.62 -6.95
N GLU A 103 -9.89 7.38 -5.89
CA GLU A 103 -11.26 7.66 -5.46
C GLU A 103 -12.06 8.42 -6.53
N ALA A 104 -11.41 9.35 -7.25
CA ALA A 104 -12.03 10.04 -8.37
C ALA A 104 -12.32 9.09 -9.54
N VAL A 105 -11.39 8.17 -9.85
CA VAL A 105 -11.60 7.10 -10.84
C VAL A 105 -12.76 6.20 -10.41
N ALA A 106 -12.77 5.73 -9.16
CA ALA A 106 -13.82 4.87 -8.64
C ALA A 106 -15.21 5.49 -8.77
N ARG A 107 -15.33 6.80 -8.49
CA ARG A 107 -16.58 7.56 -8.67
C ARG A 107 -16.97 7.70 -10.12
N LYS A 108 -16.02 8.03 -11.01
CA LYS A 108 -16.27 8.25 -12.44
C LYS A 108 -16.68 6.97 -13.16
N GLU A 109 -16.06 5.85 -12.83
CA GLU A 109 -16.34 4.54 -13.40
C GLU A 109 -17.48 3.80 -12.65
N ASN A 110 -18.09 4.43 -11.62
CA ASN A 110 -19.16 3.86 -10.79
C ASN A 110 -18.80 2.47 -10.25
N ILE A 111 -17.61 2.35 -9.66
CA ILE A 111 -17.14 1.07 -9.11
C ILE A 111 -17.96 0.71 -7.88
N GLU A 112 -18.68 -0.40 -7.98
CA GLU A 112 -19.45 -0.97 -6.89
C GLU A 112 -18.67 -2.06 -6.17
N VAL A 113 -18.87 -2.13 -4.85
CA VAL A 113 -18.33 -3.18 -3.98
C VAL A 113 -19.49 -4.05 -3.52
N THR A 114 -19.38 -5.34 -3.79
CA THR A 114 -20.37 -6.33 -3.37
C THR A 114 -20.03 -6.92 -2.01
N GLU A 115 -21.01 -7.55 -1.34
CA GLU A 115 -20.72 -8.29 -0.10
C GLU A 115 -19.69 -9.39 -0.30
N ALA A 116 -19.67 -10.03 -1.46
CA ALA A 116 -18.66 -11.04 -1.79
C ALA A 116 -17.24 -10.47 -1.86
N ASP A 117 -17.08 -9.23 -2.32
CA ASP A 117 -15.78 -8.54 -2.33
C ASP A 117 -15.28 -8.27 -0.90
N LEU A 118 -16.19 -7.80 -0.04
CA LEU A 118 -15.89 -7.56 1.37
C LEU A 118 -15.51 -8.84 2.11
N ASP A 119 -16.29 -9.90 1.91
CA ASP A 119 -16.00 -11.20 2.53
C ASP A 119 -14.66 -11.77 2.06
N ALA A 120 -14.32 -11.61 0.78
CA ALA A 120 -13.03 -12.01 0.25
C ALA A 120 -11.87 -11.23 0.92
N GLU A 121 -12.04 -9.91 1.11
CA GLU A 121 -11.02 -9.07 1.73
C GLU A 121 -10.87 -9.37 3.22
N TYR A 122 -11.98 -9.55 3.95
CA TYR A 122 -11.95 -10.02 5.33
C TYR A 122 -11.24 -11.38 5.46
N GLY A 123 -11.46 -12.28 4.51
CA GLY A 123 -10.78 -13.58 4.44
C GLY A 123 -9.25 -13.43 4.28
N LYS A 124 -8.81 -12.58 3.36
CA LYS A 124 -7.37 -12.29 3.17
C LYS A 124 -6.74 -11.70 4.43
N MET A 125 -7.43 -10.75 5.07
CA MET A 125 -6.96 -10.14 6.33
C MET A 125 -6.87 -11.18 7.44
N ALA A 126 -7.89 -12.02 7.62
CA ALA A 126 -7.91 -13.09 8.61
C ALA A 126 -6.74 -14.07 8.43
N GLU A 127 -6.45 -14.44 7.20
CA GLU A 127 -5.31 -15.32 6.86
C GLU A 127 -3.97 -14.62 7.15
N ALA A 128 -3.81 -13.37 6.73
CA ALA A 128 -2.58 -12.60 6.92
C ALA A 128 -2.25 -12.38 8.40
N TYR A 129 -3.26 -12.07 9.21
CA TYR A 129 -3.09 -11.83 10.65
C TYR A 129 -3.27 -13.09 11.51
N LYS A 130 -3.60 -14.24 10.91
CA LYS A 130 -3.89 -15.51 11.60
C LYS A 130 -4.98 -15.33 12.67
N MET A 131 -6.00 -14.58 12.33
CA MET A 131 -7.14 -14.25 13.19
C MET A 131 -8.42 -14.86 12.63
N ASP A 132 -9.44 -14.95 13.48
CA ASP A 132 -10.77 -15.33 13.04
C ASP A 132 -11.43 -14.19 12.25
N VAL A 133 -12.17 -14.52 11.18
CA VAL A 133 -12.85 -13.54 10.33
C VAL A 133 -13.80 -12.64 11.12
N ASP A 134 -14.50 -13.21 12.12
CA ASP A 134 -15.43 -12.44 12.94
C ASP A 134 -14.73 -11.36 13.76
N LYS A 135 -13.52 -11.67 14.28
CA LYS A 135 -12.70 -10.69 15.00
C LYS A 135 -12.16 -9.59 14.06
N VAL A 136 -11.87 -9.93 12.82
CA VAL A 136 -11.46 -8.93 11.82
C VAL A 136 -12.65 -8.02 11.49
N LYS A 137 -13.86 -8.57 11.33
CA LYS A 137 -15.08 -7.78 11.08
C LYS A 137 -15.43 -6.85 12.25
N GLU A 138 -15.15 -7.25 13.50
CA GLU A 138 -15.31 -6.37 14.67
C GLU A 138 -14.29 -5.24 14.70
N ALA A 139 -13.04 -5.51 14.27
CA ALA A 139 -11.96 -4.54 14.30
C ALA A 139 -11.98 -3.55 13.14
N VAL A 140 -12.47 -3.97 11.97
CA VAL A 140 -12.50 -3.18 10.74
C VAL A 140 -13.95 -2.98 10.28
N PRO A 141 -14.50 -1.76 10.42
CA PRO A 141 -15.86 -1.46 9.97
C PRO A 141 -16.01 -1.67 8.46
N ALA A 142 -17.13 -2.28 8.04
CA ALA A 142 -17.42 -2.56 6.64
C ALA A 142 -17.42 -1.30 5.75
N GLU A 143 -17.82 -0.16 6.30
CA GLU A 143 -17.84 1.12 5.59
C GLU A 143 -16.42 1.56 5.19
N SER A 144 -15.47 1.47 6.13
CA SER A 144 -14.07 1.79 5.87
C SER A 144 -13.43 0.83 4.85
N LEU A 145 -13.70 -0.47 5.03
CA LEU A 145 -13.20 -1.50 4.09
C LEU A 145 -13.78 -1.31 2.69
N THR A 146 -15.05 -0.90 2.57
CA THR A 146 -15.68 -0.63 1.28
C THR A 146 -14.94 0.43 0.50
N GLU A 147 -14.51 1.52 1.13
CA GLU A 147 -13.75 2.57 0.46
C GLU A 147 -12.36 2.07 0.04
N ASP A 148 -11.70 1.28 0.85
CA ASP A 148 -10.38 0.71 0.51
C ASP A 148 -10.49 -0.30 -0.65
N VAL A 149 -11.52 -1.14 -0.67
CA VAL A 149 -11.80 -2.08 -1.78
C VAL A 149 -12.15 -1.33 -3.07
N LYS A 150 -12.87 -0.21 -3.01
CA LYS A 150 -13.12 0.65 -4.19
C LYS A 150 -11.82 1.17 -4.78
N VAL A 151 -10.93 1.66 -3.93
CA VAL A 151 -9.61 2.17 -4.36
C VAL A 151 -8.77 1.06 -4.99
N GLU A 152 -8.75 -0.13 -4.40
CA GLU A 152 -8.06 -1.30 -4.97
C GLU A 152 -8.62 -1.69 -6.34
N LYS A 153 -9.95 -1.78 -6.47
CA LYS A 153 -10.59 -2.06 -7.76
C LYS A 153 -10.30 -0.97 -8.81
N ALA A 154 -10.28 0.30 -8.39
CA ALA A 154 -9.92 1.40 -9.28
C ALA A 154 -8.48 1.30 -9.76
N LEU A 155 -7.55 0.95 -8.89
CA LEU A 155 -6.15 0.73 -9.26
C LEU A 155 -6.01 -0.42 -10.26
N ASN A 156 -6.67 -1.55 -10.03
CA ASN A 156 -6.65 -2.68 -10.94
C ASN A 156 -7.25 -2.30 -12.32
N LEU A 157 -8.36 -1.56 -12.34
CA LEU A 157 -8.96 -1.07 -13.57
C LEU A 157 -7.99 -0.15 -14.36
N VAL A 158 -7.28 0.73 -13.66
CA VAL A 158 -6.29 1.62 -14.30
C VAL A 158 -5.13 0.82 -14.87
N LYS A 159 -4.63 -0.19 -14.13
CA LYS A 159 -3.57 -1.08 -14.61
C LYS A 159 -3.99 -1.86 -15.85
N ASP A 160 -5.19 -2.41 -15.85
CA ASP A 160 -5.72 -3.20 -16.96
C ASP A 160 -5.93 -2.37 -18.24
N LYS A 161 -6.28 -1.08 -18.07
CA LYS A 161 -6.47 -0.15 -19.19
C LYS A 161 -5.20 0.60 -19.60
N ALA A 162 -4.12 0.49 -18.83
CA ALA A 162 -2.86 1.18 -19.11
C ALA A 162 -2.18 0.58 -20.35
N VAL A 163 -1.80 1.44 -21.30
CA VAL A 163 -1.02 1.05 -22.47
C VAL A 163 0.45 1.26 -22.16
N ILE A 164 1.15 0.15 -21.91
CA ILE A 164 2.60 0.15 -21.69
C ILE A 164 3.28 0.25 -23.08
N LYS A 165 4.06 1.31 -23.26
CA LYS A 165 4.83 1.54 -24.50
C LYS A 165 6.29 1.24 -24.28
#